data_c21d03ab3635c18e8bf28e7c01222b2e
#
_entry.id   c21d03ab3635c18e8bf28e7c01222b2e
#
_cell.length_a   1.000
_cell.length_b   1.000
_cell.length_c   1.000
_cell.angle_alpha   90.00
_cell.angle_beta   90.00
_cell.angle_gamma   90.00
#
_symmetry.space_group_name_H-M   'P 1'
#
loop_
_entity.id
_entity.type
_entity.pdbx_description
1 polymer ?
#
loop_
_entity_poly.entity_id
_entity_poly.type
_entity_poly.pdbx_seq_one_letter_code
_entity_poly.pdbx_strand_id
1 'polypeptide(L)'
;RMFVQEAKVHQTLMDVAASEAKRISAIRNVRNYTFHFHVDDYLNVIRDAGNPQEVRVVMAEALGWFTNSVQRPHILEEIKKMQQAANLPEDLKAELEQTIKRLSL
;
A
#
# COMPACT_ATOMS: atom_id res chain seq x y z
N ARG A 1 -5.05 16.74 14.45
CA ARG A 1 -3.98 17.16 13.54
C ARG A 1 -3.51 16.02 12.65
N MET A 2 -3.14 14.91 13.23
CA MET A 2 -2.77 13.71 12.46
C MET A 2 -3.90 13.24 11.56
N PHE A 3 -5.13 13.30 12.03
CA PHE A 3 -6.28 12.91 11.24
C PHE A 3 -6.45 13.78 9.99
N VAL A 4 -6.23 15.08 10.11
CA VAL A 4 -6.34 16.00 8.98
C VAL A 4 -5.27 15.69 7.95
N GLN A 5 -4.04 15.45 8.40
CA GLN A 5 -2.94 15.10 7.51
C GLN A 5 -3.19 13.77 6.81
N GLU A 6 -3.64 12.77 7.54
CA GLU A 6 -3.96 11.47 6.97
C GLU A 6 -5.07 11.57 5.93
N ALA A 7 -6.10 12.38 6.19
CA ALA A 7 -7.19 12.57 5.25
C ALA A 7 -6.71 13.20 3.94
N LYS A 8 -5.82 14.18 4.02
CA LYS A 8 -5.26 14.83 2.82
C LYS A 8 -4.38 13.88 2.02
N VAL A 9 -3.56 13.12 2.70
CA VAL A 9 -2.69 12.11 2.07
C VAL A 9 -3.55 11.05 1.37
N HIS A 10 -4.57 10.56 2.06
CA HIS A 10 -5.51 9.59 1.51
C HIS A 10 -6.19 10.14 0.25
N GLN A 11 -6.67 11.37 0.29
CA GLN A 11 -7.34 11.99 -0.84
C GLN A 11 -6.43 12.04 -2.07
N THR A 12 -5.18 12.48 -1.90
CA THR A 12 -4.21 12.56 -3.00
C THR A 12 -3.88 11.17 -3.54
N LEU A 13 -3.67 10.22 -2.64
CA LEU A 13 -3.29 8.86 -3.02
C LEU A 13 -4.38 8.20 -3.85
N MET A 14 -5.65 8.42 -3.51
CA MET A 14 -6.78 7.81 -4.18
C MET A 14 -7.19 8.55 -5.46
N ASP A 15 -6.65 9.73 -5.70
CA ASP A 15 -7.00 10.54 -6.86
C ASP A 15 -6.30 10.02 -8.12
N VAL A 16 -7.06 9.32 -8.96
CA VAL A 16 -6.52 8.75 -10.21
C VAL A 16 -6.13 9.83 -11.22
N ALA A 17 -6.61 11.07 -11.05
CA ALA A 17 -6.22 12.20 -11.89
C ALA A 17 -4.94 12.88 -11.42
N ALA A 18 -4.49 12.60 -10.20
CA ALA A 18 -3.23 13.15 -9.70
C ALA A 18 -2.05 12.50 -10.42
N SER A 19 -0.94 13.24 -10.51
CA SER A 19 0.26 12.70 -11.13
C SER A 19 0.77 11.49 -10.34
N GLU A 20 1.43 10.59 -11.04
CA GLU A 20 2.07 9.42 -10.42
C GLU A 20 3.02 9.85 -9.31
N ALA A 21 3.83 10.89 -9.55
CA ALA A 21 4.77 11.41 -8.56
C ALA A 21 4.08 11.90 -7.29
N LYS A 22 2.95 12.60 -7.42
CA LYS A 22 2.18 13.07 -6.26
C LYS A 22 1.60 11.89 -5.47
N ARG A 23 1.09 10.89 -6.16
CA ARG A 23 0.54 9.71 -5.52
C ARG A 23 1.62 8.94 -4.77
N ILE A 24 2.80 8.78 -5.37
CA ILE A 24 3.94 8.11 -4.73
C ILE A 24 4.41 8.88 -3.50
N SER A 25 4.46 10.22 -3.57
CA SER A 25 4.80 11.03 -2.42
C SER A 25 3.80 10.85 -1.27
N ALA A 26 2.50 10.77 -1.60
CA ALA A 26 1.46 10.49 -0.60
C ALA A 26 1.66 9.11 0.03
N ILE A 27 1.99 8.11 -0.77
CA ILE A 27 2.25 6.75 -0.28
C ILE A 27 3.43 6.74 0.71
N ARG A 28 4.47 7.52 0.44
CA ARG A 28 5.61 7.62 1.35
C ARG A 28 5.22 8.21 2.70
N ASN A 29 4.27 9.14 2.72
CA ASN A 29 3.71 9.63 3.97
C ASN A 29 2.95 8.54 4.72
N VAL A 30 2.16 7.73 4.02
CA VAL A 30 1.48 6.57 4.62
C VAL A 30 2.51 5.66 5.29
N ARG A 31 3.61 5.37 4.60
CA ARG A 31 4.69 4.53 5.14
C ARG A 31 5.33 5.16 6.37
N ASN A 32 5.70 6.44 6.27
CA ASN A 32 6.49 7.11 7.31
C ASN A 32 5.71 7.32 8.61
N TYR A 33 4.40 7.53 8.50
CA TYR A 33 3.54 7.78 9.66
C TYR A 33 2.63 6.60 10.00
N THR A 34 2.72 5.52 9.22
CA THR A 34 1.86 4.33 9.35
C THR A 34 0.38 4.69 9.48
N PHE A 35 -0.11 5.51 8.56
CA PHE A 35 -1.50 5.94 8.51
C PHE A 35 -2.41 4.74 8.24
N HIS A 36 -3.15 4.27 9.23
CA HIS A 36 -3.85 2.99 9.17
C HIS A 36 -5.37 3.08 8.99
N PHE A 37 -5.95 4.28 8.96
CA PHE A 37 -7.41 4.39 8.86
C PHE A 37 -7.98 3.94 7.51
N HIS A 38 -7.17 3.98 6.46
CA HIS A 38 -7.64 3.67 5.11
C HIS A 38 -6.91 2.47 4.50
N VAL A 39 -6.52 1.52 5.34
CA VAL A 39 -5.76 0.34 4.90
C VAL A 39 -6.48 -0.42 3.79
N ASP A 40 -7.79 -0.60 3.87
CA ASP A 40 -8.52 -1.34 2.84
C ASP A 40 -8.46 -0.63 1.49
N ASP A 41 -8.52 0.70 1.47
CA ASP A 41 -8.34 1.45 0.24
C ASP A 41 -6.93 1.27 -0.33
N TYR A 42 -5.92 1.23 0.54
CA TYR A 42 -4.53 1.02 0.11
C TYR A 42 -4.32 -0.38 -0.46
N LEU A 43 -4.95 -1.37 0.14
CA LEU A 43 -4.94 -2.73 -0.39
C LEU A 43 -5.60 -2.77 -1.77
N ASN A 44 -6.69 -2.03 -1.96
CA ASN A 44 -7.38 -1.95 -3.25
C ASN A 44 -6.54 -1.25 -4.32
N VAL A 45 -5.70 -0.26 -3.93
CA VAL A 45 -4.76 0.36 -4.87
C VAL A 45 -3.81 -0.70 -5.45
N ILE A 46 -3.34 -1.62 -4.62
CA ILE A 46 -2.46 -2.70 -5.08
C ILE A 46 -3.21 -3.66 -6.00
N ARG A 47 -4.46 -4.00 -5.67
CA ARG A 47 -5.28 -4.95 -6.45
C ARG A 47 -5.64 -4.43 -7.83
N ASP A 48 -5.82 -3.12 -7.95
CA ASP A 48 -6.36 -2.52 -9.16
C ASP A 48 -5.27 -2.40 -10.23
N ALA A 49 -5.34 -3.28 -11.23
CA ALA A 49 -4.41 -3.28 -12.36
C ALA A 49 -4.53 -2.02 -13.24
N GLY A 50 -5.58 -1.22 -13.06
CA GLY A 50 -5.72 0.07 -13.74
C GLY A 50 -4.81 1.15 -13.16
N ASN A 51 -4.28 0.96 -11.95
CA ASN A 51 -3.31 1.90 -11.37
C ASN A 51 -1.94 1.72 -12.04
N PRO A 52 -1.15 2.80 -12.12
CA PRO A 52 0.24 2.67 -12.60
C PRO A 52 0.99 1.63 -11.78
N GLN A 53 1.80 0.83 -12.47
CA GLN A 53 2.52 -0.27 -11.82
C GLN A 53 3.40 0.22 -10.67
N GLU A 54 4.10 1.34 -10.86
CA GLU A 54 4.96 1.89 -9.80
C GLU A 54 4.16 2.28 -8.56
N VAL A 55 2.97 2.82 -8.74
CA VAL A 55 2.08 3.16 -7.62
C VAL A 55 1.72 1.88 -6.84
N ARG A 56 1.39 0.81 -7.54
CA ARG A 56 1.04 -0.47 -6.93
C ARG A 56 2.22 -1.04 -6.14
N VAL A 57 3.41 -1.01 -6.72
CA VAL A 57 4.64 -1.54 -6.08
C VAL A 57 5.00 -0.74 -4.84
N VAL A 58 4.99 0.59 -4.94
CA VAL A 58 5.32 1.46 -3.80
C VAL A 58 4.30 1.32 -2.68
N MET A 59 3.01 1.13 -3.03
CA MET A 59 1.98 0.89 -2.02
C MET A 59 2.21 -0.43 -1.28
N ALA A 60 2.55 -1.48 -2.02
CA ALA A 60 2.86 -2.78 -1.41
C ALA A 60 4.06 -2.68 -0.47
N GLU A 61 5.09 -1.94 -0.86
CA GLU A 61 6.27 -1.71 -0.03
C GLU A 61 5.90 -0.95 1.25
N ALA A 62 5.10 0.10 1.11
CA ALA A 62 4.71 0.94 2.24
C ALA A 62 3.99 0.13 3.32
N LEU A 63 3.08 -0.76 2.93
CA LEU A 63 2.34 -1.58 3.89
C LEU A 63 3.24 -2.57 4.64
N GLY A 64 4.40 -2.90 4.09
CA GLY A 64 5.37 -3.78 4.75
C GLY A 64 5.99 -3.16 6.01
N TRP A 65 5.82 -1.87 6.22
CA TRP A 65 6.34 -1.19 7.40
C TRP A 65 5.31 -1.07 8.53
N PHE A 66 4.12 -1.64 8.35
CA PHE A 66 3.06 -1.64 9.36
C PHE A 66 3.28 -2.74 10.41
N THR A 67 4.53 -2.90 10.85
CA THR A 67 4.94 -3.97 11.76
C THR A 67 4.39 -3.83 13.17
N ASN A 68 4.10 -2.59 13.59
CA ASN A 68 3.54 -2.32 14.92
C ASN A 68 2.08 -1.88 14.86
N SER A 69 1.43 -2.00 13.70
CA SER A 69 0.05 -1.59 13.53
C SER A 69 -0.91 -2.67 14.02
N VAL A 70 -2.04 -2.23 14.56
CA VAL A 70 -3.16 -3.14 14.88
C VAL A 70 -3.71 -3.78 13.59
N GLN A 71 -3.46 -3.17 12.43
CA GLN A 71 -3.89 -3.70 11.14
C GLN A 71 -2.93 -4.75 10.56
N ARG A 72 -1.79 -4.99 11.22
CA ARG A 72 -0.78 -5.92 10.70
C ARG A 72 -1.33 -7.29 10.31
N PRO A 73 -2.13 -7.98 11.15
CA PRO A 73 -2.64 -9.29 10.77
C PRO A 73 -3.55 -9.24 9.54
N HIS A 74 -4.38 -8.21 9.46
CA HIS A 74 -5.28 -8.03 8.33
C HIS A 74 -4.50 -7.77 7.04
N ILE A 75 -3.51 -6.87 7.09
CA ILE A 75 -2.66 -6.57 5.94
C ILE A 75 -1.95 -7.84 5.46
N LEU A 76 -1.35 -8.57 6.40
CA LEU A 76 -0.61 -9.79 6.05
C LEU A 76 -1.50 -10.81 5.35
N GLU A 77 -2.71 -11.02 5.87
CA GLU A 77 -3.66 -11.96 5.28
C GLU A 77 -4.03 -11.56 3.84
N GLU A 78 -4.33 -10.27 3.64
CA GLU A 78 -4.75 -9.78 2.34
C GLU A 78 -3.60 -9.79 1.32
N ILE A 79 -2.39 -9.44 1.75
CA ILE A 79 -1.21 -9.50 0.88
C ILE A 79 -0.90 -10.95 0.46
N LYS A 80 -1.03 -11.90 1.37
CA LYS A 80 -0.85 -13.32 1.04
C LYS A 80 -1.84 -13.78 -0.04
N LYS A 81 -3.08 -13.33 0.05
CA LYS A 81 -4.10 -13.64 -0.97
C LYS A 81 -3.72 -13.05 -2.32
N MET A 82 -3.26 -11.80 -2.34
CA MET A 82 -2.85 -11.13 -3.58
C MET A 82 -1.68 -11.84 -4.26
N GLN A 83 -0.72 -12.32 -3.47
CA GLN A 83 0.47 -12.99 -4.01
C GLN A 83 0.10 -14.22 -4.83
N GLN A 84 -1.02 -14.86 -4.55
CA GLN A 84 -1.45 -16.06 -5.23
C GLN A 84 -2.15 -15.80 -6.55
N ALA A 85 -2.42 -14.54 -6.88
CA ALA A 85 -3.09 -14.18 -8.12
C ALA A 85 -2.20 -14.50 -9.32
N ALA A 86 -2.84 -14.99 -10.40
CA ALA A 86 -2.13 -15.21 -11.66
C ALA A 86 -1.83 -13.87 -12.31
N ASN A 87 -0.78 -13.84 -13.15
CA ASN A 87 -0.47 -12.68 -13.99
C ASN A 87 -0.03 -11.42 -13.23
N LEU A 88 0.56 -11.58 -12.04
CA LEU A 88 1.15 -10.44 -11.35
C LEU A 88 2.43 -10.01 -12.07
N PRO A 89 2.65 -8.69 -12.24
CA PRO A 89 3.95 -8.19 -12.69
C PRO A 89 5.06 -8.67 -11.75
N GLU A 90 6.22 -8.99 -12.31
CA GLU A 90 7.35 -9.57 -11.56
C GLU A 90 7.78 -8.70 -10.37
N ASP A 91 7.91 -7.39 -10.58
CA ASP A 91 8.33 -6.48 -9.53
C ASP A 91 7.30 -6.34 -8.42
N LEU A 92 6.00 -6.35 -8.78
CA LEU A 92 4.94 -6.34 -7.77
C LEU A 92 4.95 -7.63 -6.97
N LYS A 93 5.10 -8.76 -7.63
CA LYS A 93 5.17 -10.06 -6.95
C LYS A 93 6.33 -10.09 -5.95
N ALA A 94 7.51 -9.63 -6.38
CA ALA A 94 8.69 -9.56 -5.52
C ALA A 94 8.44 -8.66 -4.30
N GLU A 95 7.77 -7.52 -4.50
CA GLU A 95 7.50 -6.60 -3.40
C GLU A 95 6.47 -7.16 -2.42
N LEU A 96 5.47 -7.88 -2.92
CA LEU A 96 4.50 -8.57 -2.05
C LEU A 96 5.21 -9.61 -1.19
N GLU A 97 6.16 -10.34 -1.76
CA GLU A 97 6.95 -11.32 -1.00
C GLU A 97 7.75 -10.66 0.13
N GLN A 98 8.39 -9.51 -0.15
CA GLN A 98 9.13 -8.77 0.87
C GLN A 98 8.20 -8.28 1.98
N THR A 99 7.04 -7.76 1.61
CA THR A 99 6.05 -7.29 2.59
C THR A 99 5.59 -8.43 3.49
N ILE A 100 5.32 -9.60 2.93
CA ILE A 100 4.96 -10.79 3.71
C ILE A 100 6.07 -11.11 4.71
N LYS A 101 7.33 -11.09 4.28
CA LYS A 101 8.47 -11.37 5.16
C LYS A 101 8.54 -10.37 6.32
N ARG A 102 8.42 -9.07 6.02
CA ARG A 102 8.46 -8.02 7.07
C ARG A 102 7.34 -8.20 8.08
N LEU A 103 6.13 -8.46 7.59
CA LEU A 103 4.96 -8.57 8.47
C LEU A 103 4.88 -9.92 9.21
N SER A 104 5.69 -10.88 8.81
CA SER A 104 5.72 -12.22 9.42
C SER A 104 6.74 -12.35 10.55
N LEU A 105 7.57 -11.35 10.76
CA LEU A 105 8.62 -11.38 11.79
C LEU A 105 8.07 -11.22 13.21
#